data_0da1c57097b710a2efe51647f9acebf6
#
_entry.id   0da1c57097b710a2efe51647f9acebf6
#
_cell.length_a   1.000
_cell.length_b   1.000
_cell.length_c   1.000
_cell.angle_alpha   90.00
_cell.angle_beta   90.00
_cell.angle_gamma   90.00
#
_symmetry.space_group_name_H-M   'P 1'
#
loop_
_entity.id
_entity.type
_entity.pdbx_description
1 polymer ?
#
loop_
_entity_poly.entity_id
_entity_poly.type
_entity_poly.pdbx_seq_one_letter_code
_entity_poly.pdbx_strand_id
1 'polypeptide(L)'
;TRRDGFLESDNYIVTWCVGHLVTMSYPEKYDEKLKRWSFDTLPFLPEKFLYEVIPSVEKQFNIVKGVLNREDVETIYVCTDSGREGEYIYRLVEQMAGVHDKKEKRVWIDSQTEEEILKGIRTAKDLSEYNNLSDAAYLRAKEDYLMGINFSRVLTLKYGRNISNYLKTDRTVVSVGR
;
A
#
# COMPACT_ATOMS: atom_id res chain seq x y z
N THR A 1 -1.83 7.41 27.30
CA THR A 1 -3.31 7.44 27.15
C THR A 1 -3.71 6.76 25.84
N ARG A 2 -4.79 5.97 25.83
CA ARG A 2 -5.34 5.37 24.62
C ARG A 2 -6.29 6.37 23.96
N ARG A 3 -6.10 6.59 22.66
CA ARG A 3 -6.94 7.40 21.79
C ARG A 3 -7.54 6.53 20.69
N ASP A 4 -8.47 7.08 19.92
CA ASP A 4 -8.96 6.38 18.73
C ASP A 4 -7.85 6.34 17.68
N GLY A 5 -7.41 5.13 17.30
CA GLY A 5 -6.37 4.88 16.30
C GLY A 5 -4.93 5.14 16.71
N PHE A 6 -4.64 5.53 17.94
CA PHE A 6 -3.26 5.67 18.44
C PHE A 6 -3.16 5.61 19.97
N LEU A 7 -1.94 5.40 20.47
CA LEU A 7 -1.57 5.48 21.87
C LEU A 7 -0.62 6.67 22.05
N GLU A 8 -0.77 7.40 23.15
CA GLU A 8 0.02 8.60 23.42
C GLU A 8 0.56 8.60 24.87
N SER A 9 1.82 8.93 25.00
CA SER A 9 2.53 9.21 26.26
C SER A 9 3.25 10.55 26.14
N ASP A 10 3.97 10.95 27.17
CA ASP A 10 4.66 12.25 27.20
C ASP A 10 5.72 12.39 26.08
N ASN A 11 6.36 11.27 25.70
CA ASN A 11 7.46 11.28 24.75
C ASN A 11 7.19 10.50 23.45
N TYR A 12 6.13 9.71 23.39
CA TYR A 12 5.88 8.80 22.27
C TYR A 12 4.41 8.75 21.88
N ILE A 13 4.21 8.67 20.58
CA ILE A 13 2.92 8.36 19.96
C ILE A 13 3.10 7.09 19.16
N VAL A 14 2.23 6.11 19.35
CA VAL A 14 2.22 4.86 18.60
C VAL A 14 0.90 4.78 17.83
N THR A 15 0.98 4.74 16.53
CA THR A 15 -0.15 4.50 15.64
C THR A 15 0.15 3.30 14.75
N TRP A 16 -0.82 2.84 13.98
CA TRP A 16 -0.70 1.62 13.20
C TRP A 16 -1.48 1.66 11.90
N CYS A 17 -1.03 0.88 10.93
CA CYS A 17 -1.79 0.52 9.75
C CYS A 17 -2.60 -0.75 10.05
N VAL A 18 -3.76 -0.89 9.43
CA VAL A 18 -4.62 -2.09 9.50
C VAL A 18 -4.50 -2.91 8.20
N GLY A 19 -3.27 -3.18 7.80
CA GLY A 19 -2.90 -3.63 6.47
C GLY A 19 -2.59 -2.41 5.57
N HIS A 20 -2.85 -2.51 4.27
CA HIS A 20 -2.71 -1.37 3.37
C HIS A 20 -3.75 -0.28 3.66
N LEU A 21 -3.31 0.96 3.78
CA LEU A 21 -4.18 2.14 3.86
C LEU A 21 -4.32 2.83 2.50
N VAL A 22 -3.37 2.59 1.61
CA VAL A 22 -3.27 3.18 0.27
C VAL A 22 -3.10 2.06 -0.74
N THR A 23 -3.68 2.24 -1.91
CA THR A 23 -3.59 1.30 -3.03
C THR A 23 -3.39 2.04 -4.35
N MET A 24 -2.94 1.33 -5.39
CA MET A 24 -2.99 1.85 -6.76
C MET A 24 -4.44 1.98 -7.22
N SER A 25 -4.75 3.11 -7.86
CA SER A 25 -6.09 3.37 -8.39
C SER A 25 -6.45 2.45 -9.53
N TYR A 26 -7.72 2.05 -9.61
CA TYR A 26 -8.22 1.26 -10.72
C TYR A 26 -8.16 2.03 -12.06
N PRO A 27 -8.11 1.32 -13.22
CA PRO A 27 -8.00 1.95 -14.53
C PRO A 27 -9.03 3.04 -14.84
N GLU A 28 -10.25 2.93 -14.33
CA GLU A 28 -11.30 3.95 -14.49
C GLU A 28 -10.98 5.31 -13.87
N LYS A 29 -10.00 5.38 -12.96
CA LYS A 29 -9.52 6.66 -12.42
C LYS A 29 -8.58 7.40 -13.39
N TYR A 30 -8.04 6.70 -14.36
CA TYR A 30 -7.21 7.28 -15.43
C TYR A 30 -8.05 7.75 -16.60
N ASP A 31 -9.03 6.95 -17.01
CA ASP A 31 -10.03 7.27 -18.05
C ASP A 31 -11.29 6.43 -17.77
N GLU A 32 -12.46 7.08 -17.71
CA GLU A 32 -13.74 6.42 -17.45
C GLU A 32 -14.07 5.35 -18.48
N LYS A 33 -13.57 5.48 -19.72
CA LYS A 33 -13.71 4.45 -20.77
C LYS A 33 -13.12 3.11 -20.35
N LEU A 34 -12.10 3.10 -19.48
CA LEU A 34 -11.44 1.90 -18.98
C LEU A 34 -12.27 1.13 -17.94
N LYS A 35 -13.40 1.68 -17.50
CA LYS A 35 -14.39 0.98 -16.68
C LYS A 35 -15.04 -0.16 -17.45
N ARG A 36 -15.29 0.03 -18.74
CA ARG A 36 -15.78 -1.02 -19.64
C ARG A 36 -14.59 -1.81 -20.18
N TRP A 37 -14.58 -3.11 -19.93
CA TRP A 37 -13.54 -3.97 -20.46
C TRP A 37 -13.75 -4.23 -21.96
N SER A 38 -12.73 -3.95 -22.75
CA SER A 38 -12.72 -4.14 -24.22
C SER A 38 -11.30 -4.47 -24.66
N PHE A 39 -11.17 -5.25 -25.72
CA PHE A 39 -9.87 -5.50 -26.36
C PHE A 39 -9.23 -4.22 -26.89
N ASP A 40 -10.03 -3.22 -27.30
CA ASP A 40 -9.54 -1.95 -27.84
C ASP A 40 -8.85 -1.08 -26.76
N THR A 41 -9.08 -1.38 -25.49
CA THR A 41 -8.50 -0.64 -24.34
C THR A 41 -7.35 -1.40 -23.69
N LEU A 42 -6.86 -2.44 -24.31
CA LEU A 42 -5.75 -3.27 -23.82
C LEU A 42 -4.56 -3.21 -24.78
N PRO A 43 -3.32 -3.28 -24.26
CA PRO A 43 -3.00 -3.33 -22.84
C PRO A 43 -3.16 -1.97 -22.14
N PHE A 44 -3.57 -2.00 -20.87
CA PHE A 44 -3.54 -0.83 -20.01
C PHE A 44 -2.12 -0.65 -19.45
N LEU A 45 -1.43 0.40 -19.87
CA LEU A 45 -0.05 0.72 -19.49
C LEU A 45 0.04 2.22 -19.17
N PRO A 46 -0.25 2.63 -17.93
CA PRO A 46 -0.22 4.04 -17.57
C PRO A 46 1.23 4.54 -17.48
N GLU A 47 1.49 5.73 -17.99
CA GLU A 47 2.79 6.39 -17.86
C GLU A 47 3.09 6.78 -16.40
N LYS A 48 2.05 7.19 -15.66
CA LYS A 48 2.13 7.55 -14.26
C LYS A 48 1.11 6.75 -13.45
N PHE A 49 1.58 6.09 -12.39
CA PHE A 49 0.70 5.36 -11.48
C PHE A 49 0.00 6.33 -10.51
N LEU A 50 -1.31 6.19 -10.40
CA LEU A 50 -2.15 6.91 -9.44
C LEU A 50 -2.37 6.04 -8.21
N TYR A 51 -2.43 6.69 -7.06
CA TYR A 51 -2.67 6.05 -5.77
C TYR A 51 -3.86 6.71 -5.08
N GLU A 52 -4.58 5.93 -4.30
CA GLU A 52 -5.73 6.42 -3.54
C GLU A 52 -5.80 5.77 -2.16
N VAL A 53 -6.37 6.48 -1.21
CA VAL A 53 -6.67 5.91 0.11
C VAL A 53 -7.81 4.90 -0.04
N ILE A 54 -7.65 3.73 0.59
CA ILE A 54 -8.67 2.69 0.56
C ILE A 54 -9.88 3.14 1.38
N PRO A 55 -11.09 3.25 0.78
CA PRO A 55 -12.26 3.86 1.46
C PRO A 55 -12.63 3.21 2.79
N SER A 56 -12.52 1.89 2.89
CA SER A 56 -12.87 1.15 4.11
C SER A 56 -11.95 1.44 5.30
N VAL A 57 -10.78 2.00 5.08
CA VAL A 57 -9.77 2.33 6.13
C VAL A 57 -9.40 3.80 6.16
N GLU A 58 -10.15 4.65 5.46
CA GLU A 58 -9.92 6.10 5.37
C GLU A 58 -9.85 6.77 6.75
N LYS A 59 -10.69 6.34 7.69
CA LYS A 59 -10.65 6.85 9.07
C LYS A 59 -9.28 6.65 9.69
N GLN A 60 -8.72 5.44 9.60
CA GLN A 60 -7.40 5.13 10.16
C GLN A 60 -6.30 5.87 9.39
N PHE A 61 -6.40 5.98 8.07
CA PHE A 61 -5.47 6.78 7.29
C PHE A 61 -5.42 8.23 7.77
N ASN A 62 -6.57 8.85 7.99
CA ASN A 62 -6.66 10.25 8.45
C ASN A 62 -6.06 10.42 9.85
N ILE A 63 -6.23 9.44 10.74
CA ILE A 63 -5.58 9.45 12.06
C ILE A 63 -4.06 9.38 11.92
N VAL A 64 -3.56 8.40 11.16
CA VAL A 64 -2.12 8.24 10.90
C VAL A 64 -1.55 9.51 10.27
N LYS A 65 -2.18 10.04 9.22
CA LYS A 65 -1.79 11.30 8.59
C LYS A 65 -1.72 12.44 9.60
N GLY A 66 -2.73 12.57 10.46
CA GLY A 66 -2.76 13.61 11.49
C GLY A 66 -1.60 13.46 12.48
N VAL A 67 -1.31 12.24 12.95
CA VAL A 67 -0.21 11.95 13.88
C VAL A 67 1.15 12.23 13.24
N LEU A 68 1.39 11.76 12.02
CA LEU A 68 2.68 11.94 11.34
C LEU A 68 3.02 13.41 11.07
N ASN A 69 2.01 14.25 10.85
CA ASN A 69 2.19 15.67 10.53
C ASN A 69 2.06 16.61 11.74
N ARG A 70 2.00 16.10 12.97
CA ARG A 70 1.98 16.95 14.17
C ARG A 70 3.26 17.76 14.28
N GLU A 71 3.17 18.99 14.68
CA GLU A 71 4.31 19.90 14.84
C GLU A 71 5.28 19.45 15.95
N ASP A 72 4.76 18.80 16.99
CA ASP A 72 5.55 18.27 18.12
C ASP A 72 6.19 16.90 17.85
N VAL A 73 5.95 16.30 16.68
CA VAL A 73 6.62 15.07 16.23
C VAL A 73 7.89 15.43 15.46
N GLU A 74 9.04 15.12 16.03
CA GLU A 74 10.35 15.36 15.41
C GLU A 74 10.86 14.16 14.61
N THR A 75 10.63 12.96 15.15
CA THR A 75 11.16 11.72 14.57
C THR A 75 10.07 10.67 14.43
N ILE A 76 10.01 10.05 13.27
CA ILE A 76 9.12 8.93 12.97
C ILE A 76 9.95 7.65 12.94
N TYR A 77 9.60 6.69 13.80
CA TYR A 77 10.13 5.35 13.77
C TYR A 77 9.20 4.45 12.97
N VAL A 78 9.69 4.00 11.82
CA VAL A 78 8.93 3.15 10.89
C VAL A 78 9.07 1.70 11.32
N CYS A 79 8.03 1.17 11.96
CA CYS A 79 7.98 -0.15 12.57
C CYS A 79 7.08 -1.14 11.81
N THR A 80 6.79 -0.87 10.53
CA THR A 80 6.12 -1.85 9.67
C THR A 80 7.02 -3.07 9.44
N ASP A 81 6.44 -4.18 8.99
CA ASP A 81 7.15 -5.46 8.84
C ASP A 81 8.51 -5.30 8.15
N SER A 82 9.50 -6.08 8.63
CA SER A 82 10.86 -6.09 8.10
C SER A 82 10.90 -6.83 6.77
N GLY A 83 10.55 -6.14 5.69
CA GLY A 83 10.49 -6.69 4.34
C GLY A 83 9.93 -5.69 3.33
N ARG A 84 9.87 -6.12 2.06
CA ARG A 84 9.36 -5.30 0.94
C ARG A 84 7.94 -4.81 1.18
N GLU A 85 7.06 -5.65 1.72
CA GLU A 85 5.66 -5.32 1.96
C GLU A 85 5.52 -4.22 3.01
N GLY A 86 6.19 -4.36 4.15
CA GLY A 86 6.17 -3.32 5.20
C GLY A 86 6.79 -2.01 4.74
N GLU A 87 7.84 -2.07 3.92
CA GLU A 87 8.43 -0.88 3.30
C GLU A 87 7.43 -0.19 2.36
N TYR A 88 6.77 -0.96 1.50
CA TYR A 88 5.76 -0.45 0.56
C TYR A 88 4.57 0.20 1.28
N ILE A 89 4.04 -0.44 2.33
CA ILE A 89 2.94 0.11 3.13
C ILE A 89 3.29 1.49 3.67
N TYR A 90 4.47 1.62 4.31
CA TYR A 90 4.86 2.91 4.89
C TYR A 90 5.11 3.98 3.84
N ARG A 91 5.87 3.68 2.79
CA ARG A 91 6.18 4.66 1.73
C ARG A 91 4.95 5.22 1.05
N LEU A 92 3.92 4.40 0.84
CA LEU A 92 2.64 4.87 0.32
C LEU A 92 1.92 5.79 1.31
N VAL A 93 1.97 5.46 2.60
CA VAL A 93 1.37 6.31 3.65
C VAL A 93 2.13 7.63 3.76
N GLU A 94 3.45 7.62 3.81
CA GLU A 94 4.32 8.79 3.82
C GLU A 94 3.96 9.75 2.67
N GLN A 95 3.96 9.22 1.44
CA GLN A 95 3.64 9.97 0.24
C GLN A 95 2.22 10.58 0.27
N MET A 96 1.21 9.76 0.60
CA MET A 96 -0.20 10.20 0.60
C MET A 96 -0.55 11.10 1.78
N ALA A 97 0.12 10.93 2.91
CA ALA A 97 -0.03 11.81 4.07
C ALA A 97 0.68 13.17 3.87
N GLY A 98 1.60 13.25 2.89
CA GLY A 98 2.41 14.45 2.65
C GLY A 98 3.38 14.72 3.79
N VAL A 99 4.02 13.66 4.31
CA VAL A 99 5.03 13.81 5.37
C VAL A 99 6.25 14.52 4.80
N HIS A 100 6.70 15.56 5.47
CA HIS A 100 7.89 16.34 5.11
C HIS A 100 8.51 16.95 6.36
N ASP A 101 9.78 17.30 6.28
CA ASP A 101 10.54 17.95 7.36
C ASP A 101 10.58 17.13 8.66
N LYS A 102 10.48 15.80 8.55
CA LYS A 102 10.57 14.85 9.66
C LYS A 102 11.82 14.01 9.53
N LYS A 103 12.40 13.67 10.67
CA LYS A 103 13.45 12.65 10.71
C LYS A 103 12.80 11.27 10.71
N GLU A 104 13.11 10.45 9.72
CA GLU A 104 12.51 9.14 9.57
C GLU A 104 13.56 8.05 9.75
N LYS A 105 13.26 7.09 10.61
CA LYS A 105 14.14 5.99 10.95
C LYS A 105 13.45 4.65 10.78
N ARG A 106 14.05 3.75 10.03
CA ARG A 106 13.55 2.40 9.81
C ARG A 106 13.99 1.47 10.92
N VAL A 107 13.02 0.92 11.63
CA VAL A 107 13.24 -0.14 12.62
C VAL A 107 13.19 -1.49 11.89
N TRP A 108 14.22 -2.30 12.09
CA TRP A 108 14.31 -3.63 11.47
C TRP A 108 14.51 -4.68 12.55
N ILE A 109 13.56 -5.58 12.69
CA ILE A 109 13.55 -6.62 13.71
C ILE A 109 13.15 -7.97 13.08
N ASP A 110 13.70 -9.06 13.62
CA ASP A 110 13.41 -10.41 13.18
C ASP A 110 12.44 -11.14 14.15
N SER A 111 12.22 -10.59 15.32
CA SER A 111 11.23 -11.08 16.27
C SER A 111 10.56 -9.94 17.07
N GLN A 112 9.39 -10.23 17.62
CA GLN A 112 8.60 -9.24 18.38
C GLN A 112 8.79 -9.38 19.91
N THR A 113 9.98 -9.81 20.35
CA THR A 113 10.31 -9.78 21.77
C THR A 113 10.65 -8.35 22.22
N GLU A 114 10.43 -8.03 23.49
CA GLU A 114 10.74 -6.71 24.03
C GLU A 114 12.21 -6.31 23.78
N GLU A 115 13.14 -7.25 23.97
CA GLU A 115 14.56 -7.04 23.75
C GLU A 115 14.88 -6.64 22.30
N GLU A 116 14.34 -7.40 21.32
CA GLU A 116 14.56 -7.12 19.90
C GLU A 116 13.87 -5.82 19.44
N ILE A 117 12.69 -5.50 19.96
CA ILE A 117 12.02 -4.23 19.68
C ILE A 117 12.87 -3.05 20.19
N LEU A 118 13.31 -3.09 21.44
CA LEU A 118 14.15 -2.04 22.01
C LEU A 118 15.49 -1.89 21.29
N LYS A 119 16.11 -3.00 20.93
CA LYS A 119 17.33 -3.02 20.11
C LYS A 119 17.08 -2.40 18.73
N GLY A 120 16.01 -2.84 18.05
CA GLY A 120 15.63 -2.31 16.73
C GLY A 120 15.41 -0.79 16.72
N ILE A 121 14.76 -0.25 17.76
CA ILE A 121 14.58 1.20 17.92
C ILE A 121 15.93 1.91 18.12
N ARG A 122 16.81 1.36 18.98
CA ARG A 122 18.13 1.96 19.24
C ARG A 122 19.06 1.94 18.05
N THR A 123 18.95 0.91 17.20
CA THR A 123 19.80 0.70 16.03
C THR A 123 19.11 1.11 14.72
N ALA A 124 17.94 1.74 14.80
CA ALA A 124 17.19 2.17 13.64
C ALA A 124 18.01 3.09 12.74
N LYS A 125 18.08 2.74 11.48
CA LYS A 125 18.81 3.46 10.44
C LYS A 125 17.96 4.53 9.79
N ASP A 126 18.60 5.47 9.12
CA ASP A 126 17.89 6.44 8.30
C ASP A 126 17.04 5.73 7.24
N LEU A 127 15.83 6.24 6.99
CA LEU A 127 14.91 5.62 6.05
C LEU A 127 15.47 5.58 4.63
N SER A 128 16.34 6.53 4.28
CA SER A 128 17.01 6.59 2.97
C SER A 128 17.92 5.39 2.67
N GLU A 129 18.44 4.72 3.70
CA GLU A 129 19.24 3.49 3.51
C GLU A 129 18.41 2.33 2.92
N TYR A 130 17.08 2.44 2.95
CA TYR A 130 16.13 1.45 2.42
C TYR A 130 15.52 1.85 1.07
N ASN A 131 16.04 2.89 0.39
CA ASN A 131 15.50 3.35 -0.89
C ASN A 131 15.52 2.24 -1.96
N ASN A 132 16.59 1.46 -2.06
CA ASN A 132 16.64 0.35 -3.01
C ASN A 132 15.59 -0.74 -2.71
N LEU A 133 15.29 -0.98 -1.42
CA LEU A 133 14.22 -1.89 -1.02
C LEU A 133 12.85 -1.31 -1.38
N SER A 134 12.66 -0.02 -1.17
CA SER A 134 11.47 0.73 -1.58
C SER A 134 11.24 0.61 -3.09
N ASP A 135 12.27 0.88 -3.90
CA ASP A 135 12.18 0.79 -5.36
C ASP A 135 11.81 -0.62 -5.82
N ALA A 136 12.43 -1.64 -5.22
CA ALA A 136 12.09 -3.05 -5.50
C ALA A 136 10.64 -3.38 -5.11
N ALA A 137 10.13 -2.82 -4.01
CA ALA A 137 8.76 -3.01 -3.57
C ALA A 137 7.75 -2.33 -4.53
N TYR A 138 8.02 -1.09 -4.95
CA TYR A 138 7.20 -0.39 -5.94
C TYR A 138 7.19 -1.09 -7.29
N LEU A 139 8.35 -1.55 -7.79
CA LEU A 139 8.44 -2.27 -9.05
C LEU A 139 7.62 -3.57 -9.01
N ARG A 140 7.76 -4.34 -7.92
CA ARG A 140 6.99 -5.57 -7.73
C ARG A 140 5.49 -5.31 -7.71
N ALA A 141 5.05 -4.30 -6.97
CA ALA A 141 3.63 -3.95 -6.88
C ALA A 141 3.07 -3.50 -8.23
N LYS A 142 3.83 -2.70 -9.01
CA LYS A 142 3.44 -2.28 -10.36
C LYS A 142 3.37 -3.44 -11.34
N GLU A 143 4.34 -4.37 -11.27
CA GLU A 143 4.32 -5.59 -12.08
C GLU A 143 3.07 -6.41 -11.80
N ASP A 144 2.81 -6.74 -10.54
CA ASP A 144 1.65 -7.53 -10.13
C ASP A 144 0.33 -6.85 -10.53
N TYR A 145 0.25 -5.52 -10.39
CA TYR A 145 -0.91 -4.71 -10.79
C TYR A 145 -1.15 -4.77 -12.31
N LEU A 146 -0.12 -4.54 -13.11
CA LEU A 146 -0.24 -4.55 -14.58
C LEU A 146 -0.58 -5.94 -15.12
N MET A 147 0.11 -6.96 -14.62
CA MET A 147 -0.14 -8.36 -14.98
C MET A 147 -1.57 -8.77 -14.58
N GLY A 148 -1.95 -8.50 -13.34
CA GLY A 148 -3.27 -8.84 -12.82
C GLY A 148 -4.39 -8.19 -13.63
N ILE A 149 -4.33 -6.89 -13.90
CA ILE A 149 -5.37 -6.17 -14.64
C ILE A 149 -5.44 -6.63 -16.10
N ASN A 150 -4.31 -6.60 -16.81
CA ASN A 150 -4.32 -6.86 -18.25
C ASN A 150 -4.70 -8.31 -18.55
N PHE A 151 -4.08 -9.27 -17.88
CA PHE A 151 -4.37 -10.69 -18.15
C PHE A 151 -5.75 -11.11 -17.65
N SER A 152 -6.22 -10.60 -16.51
CA SER A 152 -7.58 -10.88 -16.05
C SER A 152 -8.62 -10.36 -17.06
N ARG A 153 -8.43 -9.16 -17.60
CA ARG A 153 -9.32 -8.59 -18.61
C ARG A 153 -9.28 -9.38 -19.92
N VAL A 154 -8.10 -9.68 -20.44
CA VAL A 154 -7.95 -10.46 -21.68
C VAL A 154 -8.61 -11.83 -21.56
N LEU A 155 -8.30 -12.58 -20.50
CA LEU A 155 -8.85 -13.92 -20.33
C LEU A 155 -10.35 -13.91 -20.08
N THR A 156 -10.86 -12.94 -19.34
CA THR A 156 -12.29 -12.78 -19.13
C THR A 156 -13.01 -12.44 -20.44
N LEU A 157 -12.48 -11.51 -21.24
CA LEU A 157 -13.06 -11.17 -22.54
C LEU A 157 -13.05 -12.34 -23.51
N LYS A 158 -11.98 -13.14 -23.51
CA LYS A 158 -11.80 -14.26 -24.43
C LYS A 158 -12.59 -15.50 -24.01
N TYR A 159 -12.58 -15.85 -22.76
CA TYR A 159 -13.06 -17.15 -22.25
C TYR A 159 -14.24 -17.03 -21.29
N GLY A 160 -14.49 -15.87 -20.69
CA GLY A 160 -15.47 -15.68 -19.63
C GLY A 160 -16.88 -16.18 -20.02
N ARG A 161 -17.34 -15.89 -21.26
CA ARG A 161 -18.65 -16.35 -21.76
C ARG A 161 -18.73 -17.88 -21.84
N ASN A 162 -17.71 -18.54 -22.34
CA ASN A 162 -17.69 -19.99 -22.48
C ASN A 162 -17.71 -20.67 -21.10
N ILE A 163 -16.93 -20.11 -20.15
CA ILE A 163 -16.89 -20.60 -18.77
C ILE A 163 -18.22 -20.37 -18.07
N SER A 164 -18.84 -19.19 -18.23
CA SER A 164 -20.15 -18.89 -17.67
C SER A 164 -21.22 -19.87 -18.17
N ASN A 165 -21.22 -20.15 -19.47
CA ASN A 165 -22.16 -21.12 -20.06
C ASN A 165 -21.97 -22.53 -19.51
N TYR A 166 -20.72 -22.97 -19.33
CA TYR A 166 -20.40 -24.28 -18.77
C TYR A 166 -20.81 -24.38 -17.29
N LEU A 167 -20.49 -23.35 -16.50
CA LEU A 167 -20.79 -23.29 -15.06
C LEU A 167 -22.24 -22.89 -14.76
N LYS A 168 -23.03 -22.51 -15.77
CA LYS A 168 -24.42 -22.01 -15.65
C LYS A 168 -24.49 -20.81 -14.69
N THR A 169 -23.56 -19.85 -14.83
CA THR A 169 -23.50 -18.60 -14.06
C THR A 169 -23.75 -17.41 -15.00
N ASP A 170 -24.24 -16.30 -14.44
CA ASP A 170 -24.55 -15.11 -15.25
C ASP A 170 -23.29 -14.45 -15.81
N ARG A 171 -22.22 -14.43 -15.03
CA ARG A 171 -20.94 -13.83 -15.41
C ARG A 171 -19.78 -14.51 -14.68
N THR A 172 -18.74 -14.83 -15.44
CA THR A 172 -17.48 -15.34 -14.87
C THR A 172 -16.36 -14.35 -15.18
N VAL A 173 -15.63 -13.97 -14.15
CA VAL A 173 -14.38 -13.21 -14.25
C VAL A 173 -13.22 -14.16 -14.04
N VAL A 174 -12.30 -14.22 -15.01
CA VAL A 174 -11.07 -15.01 -14.89
C VAL A 174 -10.03 -14.09 -14.25
N SER A 175 -9.60 -14.42 -13.06
CA SER A 175 -8.58 -13.66 -12.33
C SER A 175 -7.20 -14.26 -12.56
N VAL A 176 -6.21 -13.39 -12.79
CA VAL A 176 -4.79 -13.75 -12.87
C VAL A 176 -4.02 -12.96 -11.83
N GLY A 177 -3.19 -13.63 -11.09
CA GLY A 177 -2.47 -13.03 -9.99
C GLY A 177 -3.26 -13.12 -8.68
N ARG A 178 -2.64 -13.70 -7.74
CA ARG A 178 -2.93 -14.17 -6.39
C ARG A 178 -3.33 -15.59 -6.33
#